data_1b9496fd41799fa0e300ac759ef6cc56
#
_entry.id   1b9496fd41799fa0e300ac759ef6cc56
#
_cell.length_a   1.000
_cell.length_b   1.000
_cell.length_c   1.000
_cell.angle_alpha   90.00
_cell.angle_beta   90.00
_cell.angle_gamma   90.00
#
_symmetry.space_group_name_H-M   'P 1'
#
loop_
_entity.id
_entity.type
_entity.pdbx_description
1 polymer ?
#
loop_
_entity_poly.entity_id
_entity_poly.type
_entity_poly.pdbx_seq_one_letter_code
_entity_poly.pdbx_strand_id
1 'polypeptide(L)'
;MELGRAIRKVFVPKEGFVFVDADYSQIELRVLAHMSGDERLIQAYGMAQDIHAITASQVFHTPLEDVTPLQRRNAKAVNFGIVYGISAFGLSEDLSISRKEATEYIDRYIKTYPG
;
A
#
# COMPACT_ATOMS: atom_id res chain seq x y z
N MET A 1 -16.87 -0.19 -8.11
CA MET A 1 -17.14 -0.10 -9.55
C MET A 1 -17.30 -1.51 -10.13
N GLU A 2 -18.52 -1.98 -10.27
CA GLU A 2 -18.84 -3.33 -10.79
C GLU A 2 -18.51 -3.49 -12.28
N LEU A 3 -18.71 -2.43 -13.09
CA LEU A 3 -18.44 -2.47 -14.54
C LEU A 3 -16.97 -2.77 -14.87
N GLY A 4 -16.02 -2.21 -14.13
CA GLY A 4 -14.59 -2.47 -14.35
C GLY A 4 -14.18 -3.93 -14.07
N ARG A 5 -14.87 -4.59 -13.14
CA ARG A 5 -14.67 -6.04 -12.90
C ARG A 5 -15.32 -6.89 -13.97
N ALA A 6 -16.45 -6.46 -14.51
CA ALA A 6 -17.16 -7.17 -15.57
C ALA A 6 -16.37 -7.19 -16.89
N ILE A 7 -15.66 -6.09 -17.23
CA ILE A 7 -14.82 -6.01 -18.43
C ILE A 7 -13.74 -7.10 -18.47
N ARG A 8 -13.15 -7.46 -17.33
CA ARG A 8 -12.12 -8.52 -17.28
C ARG A 8 -12.64 -9.88 -17.70
N LYS A 9 -13.95 -10.13 -17.55
CA LYS A 9 -14.58 -11.42 -17.88
C LYS A 9 -14.80 -11.62 -19.39
N VAL A 10 -14.67 -10.56 -20.22
CA VAL A 10 -14.79 -10.68 -21.68
C VAL A 10 -13.51 -11.21 -22.32
N PHE A 11 -12.38 -11.13 -21.61
CA PHE A 11 -11.13 -11.70 -22.07
C PHE A 11 -11.06 -13.17 -21.64
N VAL A 12 -11.18 -14.05 -22.61
CA VAL A 12 -11.12 -15.50 -22.41
C VAL A 12 -9.97 -16.10 -23.24
N PRO A 13 -9.25 -17.09 -22.73
CA PRO A 13 -8.23 -17.74 -23.53
C PRO A 13 -8.86 -18.58 -24.64
N LYS A 14 -8.10 -18.84 -25.69
CA LYS A 14 -8.49 -19.81 -26.71
C LYS A 14 -8.64 -21.20 -26.08
N GLU A 15 -9.52 -22.04 -26.63
CA GLU A 15 -9.68 -23.41 -26.17
C GLU A 15 -8.32 -24.17 -26.13
N GLY A 16 -8.08 -24.84 -25.01
CA GLY A 16 -6.80 -25.52 -24.74
C GLY A 16 -5.66 -24.62 -24.28
N PHE A 17 -5.89 -23.30 -24.10
CA PHE A 17 -4.92 -22.35 -23.59
C PHE A 17 -5.36 -21.76 -22.25
N VAL A 18 -4.41 -21.20 -21.52
CA VAL A 18 -4.65 -20.44 -20.28
C VAL A 18 -3.96 -19.09 -20.37
N PHE A 19 -4.50 -18.09 -19.69
CA PHE A 19 -3.76 -16.87 -19.43
C PHE A 19 -2.73 -17.13 -18.34
N VAL A 20 -1.52 -16.61 -18.54
CA VAL A 20 -0.49 -16.52 -17.50
C VAL A 20 -0.26 -15.05 -17.25
N ASP A 21 -0.52 -14.64 -16.03
CA ASP A 21 -0.24 -13.28 -15.53
C ASP A 21 0.81 -13.36 -14.43
N ALA A 22 1.86 -12.57 -14.54
CA ALA A 22 2.92 -12.51 -13.54
C ALA A 22 3.26 -11.04 -13.27
N ASP A 23 3.16 -10.65 -12.00
CA ASP A 23 3.46 -9.31 -11.54
C ASP A 23 4.44 -9.36 -10.36
N TYR A 24 5.32 -8.36 -10.30
CA TYR A 24 6.21 -8.21 -9.15
C TYR A 24 5.44 -7.70 -7.94
N SER A 25 5.48 -8.46 -6.86
CA SER A 25 4.84 -8.06 -5.61
C SER A 25 5.51 -6.82 -5.02
N GLN A 26 4.81 -5.67 -5.06
CA GLN A 26 5.20 -4.43 -4.39
C GLN A 26 6.60 -3.94 -4.78
N ILE A 27 6.97 -4.05 -6.06
CA ILE A 27 8.34 -3.77 -6.53
C ILE A 27 8.78 -2.35 -6.19
N GLU A 28 7.90 -1.36 -6.31
CA GLU A 28 8.21 0.04 -6.04
C GLU A 28 8.64 0.26 -4.58
N LEU A 29 7.94 -0.37 -3.63
CA LEU A 29 8.27 -0.25 -2.21
C LEU A 29 9.56 -1.03 -1.85
N ARG A 30 9.86 -2.12 -2.56
CA ARG A 30 11.13 -2.85 -2.41
C ARG A 30 12.30 -2.02 -2.92
N VAL A 31 12.13 -1.33 -4.04
CA VAL A 31 13.12 -0.39 -4.57
C VAL A 31 13.30 0.78 -3.60
N LEU A 32 12.21 1.33 -3.06
CA LEU A 32 12.28 2.38 -2.05
C LEU A 32 13.06 1.92 -0.81
N ALA A 33 12.79 0.74 -0.28
CA ALA A 33 13.50 0.18 0.85
C ALA A 33 15.01 0.05 0.57
N HIS A 34 15.37 -0.40 -0.63
CA HIS A 34 16.78 -0.51 -1.05
C HIS A 34 17.45 0.87 -1.18
N MET A 35 16.79 1.83 -1.81
CA MET A 35 17.35 3.16 -2.07
C MET A 35 17.47 4.02 -0.80
N SER A 36 16.49 3.94 0.09
CA SER A 36 16.50 4.69 1.35
C SER A 36 17.45 4.08 2.38
N GLY A 37 17.73 2.78 2.28
CA GLY A 37 18.47 2.04 3.31
C GLY A 37 17.72 1.93 4.65
N ASP A 38 16.42 2.23 4.67
CA ASP A 38 15.62 2.14 5.90
C ASP A 38 15.52 0.69 6.40
N GLU A 39 16.14 0.42 7.55
CA GLU A 39 16.25 -0.92 8.11
C GLU A 39 14.89 -1.55 8.41
N ARG A 40 13.88 -0.76 8.79
CA ARG A 40 12.53 -1.25 9.10
C ARG A 40 11.80 -1.70 7.84
N LEU A 41 11.93 -0.92 6.76
CA LEU A 41 11.40 -1.32 5.45
C LEU A 41 12.08 -2.58 4.93
N ILE A 42 13.41 -2.65 5.00
CA ILE A 42 14.19 -3.81 4.55
C ILE A 42 13.79 -5.06 5.34
N GLN A 43 13.68 -4.97 6.66
CA GLN A 43 13.27 -6.11 7.50
C GLN A 43 11.84 -6.57 7.20
N ALA A 44 10.89 -5.64 7.00
CA ALA A 44 9.52 -5.97 6.66
C ALA A 44 9.42 -6.80 5.38
N TYR A 45 10.22 -6.46 4.36
CA TYR A 45 10.27 -7.24 3.11
C TYR A 45 11.07 -8.54 3.22
N GLY A 46 12.11 -8.58 4.05
CA GLY A 46 12.91 -9.78 4.29
C GLY A 46 12.12 -10.92 4.94
N MET A 47 11.12 -10.59 5.75
CA MET A 47 10.25 -11.57 6.42
C MET A 47 9.01 -11.97 5.59
N ALA A 48 8.90 -11.55 4.33
CA ALA A 48 7.72 -11.75 3.47
C ALA A 48 6.40 -11.28 4.12
N GLN A 49 6.49 -10.28 4.99
CA GLN A 49 5.33 -9.73 5.71
C GLN A 49 4.51 -8.79 4.83
N ASP A 50 3.25 -8.63 5.19
CA ASP A 50 2.36 -7.66 4.55
C ASP A 50 2.70 -6.24 5.01
N ILE A 51 3.51 -5.52 4.21
CA ILE A 51 3.94 -4.16 4.53
C ILE A 51 2.76 -3.20 4.76
N HIS A 52 1.64 -3.41 4.09
CA HIS A 52 0.46 -2.56 4.29
C HIS A 52 -0.20 -2.82 5.64
N ALA A 53 -0.19 -4.06 6.11
CA ALA A 53 -0.67 -4.39 7.45
C ALA A 53 0.29 -3.86 8.53
N ILE A 54 1.61 -3.97 8.31
CA ILE A 54 2.62 -3.42 9.24
C ILE A 54 2.49 -1.90 9.32
N THR A 55 2.42 -1.22 8.17
CA THR A 55 2.22 0.24 8.14
C THR A 55 0.92 0.63 8.84
N ALA A 56 -0.17 -0.12 8.61
CA ALA A 56 -1.44 0.11 9.29
C ALA A 56 -1.31 -0.03 10.81
N SER A 57 -0.69 -1.11 11.29
CA SER A 57 -0.43 -1.34 12.70
C SER A 57 0.31 -0.15 13.34
N GLN A 58 1.33 0.36 12.69
CA GLN A 58 2.15 1.46 13.19
C GLN A 58 1.45 2.82 13.10
N VAL A 59 0.79 3.12 11.98
CA VAL A 59 0.11 4.40 11.76
C VAL A 59 -1.14 4.52 12.62
N PHE A 60 -1.88 3.43 12.81
CA PHE A 60 -3.12 3.43 13.59
C PHE A 60 -2.93 2.98 15.05
N HIS A 61 -1.69 2.64 15.46
CA HIS A 61 -1.39 2.13 16.79
C HIS A 61 -2.26 0.92 17.17
N THR A 62 -2.49 0.04 16.21
CA THR A 62 -3.31 -1.16 16.36
C THR A 62 -2.40 -2.39 16.31
N PRO A 63 -2.55 -3.39 17.18
CA PRO A 63 -1.83 -4.65 17.04
C PRO A 63 -1.99 -5.24 15.64
N LEU A 64 -0.95 -5.90 15.12
CA LEU A 64 -0.95 -6.39 13.73
C LEU A 64 -2.11 -7.35 13.43
N GLU A 65 -2.45 -8.19 14.40
CA GLU A 65 -3.56 -9.14 14.37
C GLU A 65 -4.95 -8.47 14.34
N ASP A 66 -5.03 -7.23 14.83
CA ASP A 66 -6.29 -6.46 14.93
C ASP A 66 -6.46 -5.46 13.77
N VAL A 67 -5.50 -5.40 12.84
CA VAL A 67 -5.57 -4.50 11.69
C VAL A 67 -6.76 -4.84 10.81
N THR A 68 -7.69 -3.90 10.69
CA THR A 68 -8.88 -4.06 9.87
C THR A 68 -8.57 -3.96 8.37
N PRO A 69 -9.40 -4.57 7.49
CA PRO A 69 -9.27 -4.40 6.04
C PRO A 69 -9.30 -2.93 5.58
N LEU A 70 -10.03 -2.08 6.29
CA LEU A 70 -10.09 -0.64 6.01
C LEU A 70 -8.76 0.04 6.35
N GLN A 71 -8.21 -0.20 7.53
CA GLN A 71 -6.90 0.32 7.93
C GLN A 71 -5.80 -0.12 6.99
N ARG A 72 -5.78 -1.41 6.60
CA ARG A 72 -4.82 -1.94 5.62
C ARG A 72 -4.96 -1.26 4.26
N ARG A 73 -6.19 -1.01 3.77
CA ARG A 73 -6.44 -0.28 2.52
C ARG A 73 -5.94 1.15 2.60
N ASN A 74 -6.19 1.84 3.71
CA ASN A 74 -5.73 3.21 3.92
C ASN A 74 -4.20 3.27 3.98
N ALA A 75 -3.57 2.35 4.70
CA ALA A 75 -2.11 2.23 4.74
C ALA A 75 -1.51 1.95 3.35
N LYS A 76 -2.19 1.14 2.52
CA LYS A 76 -1.78 0.92 1.12
C LYS A 76 -1.78 2.23 0.33
N ALA A 77 -2.83 3.05 0.46
CA ALA A 77 -2.90 4.35 -0.21
C ALA A 77 -1.81 5.32 0.28
N VAL A 78 -1.50 5.31 1.58
CA VAL A 78 -0.39 6.09 2.14
C VAL A 78 0.96 5.61 1.59
N ASN A 79 1.23 4.30 1.62
CA ASN A 79 2.48 3.72 1.12
C ASN A 79 2.74 4.11 -0.34
N PHE A 80 1.76 3.92 -1.23
CA PHE A 80 1.89 4.29 -2.63
C PHE A 80 1.90 5.80 -2.82
N GLY A 81 1.06 6.52 -2.07
CA GLY A 81 0.99 7.97 -2.13
C GLY A 81 2.34 8.60 -1.85
N ILE A 82 3.06 8.16 -0.83
CA ILE A 82 4.38 8.68 -0.48
C ILE A 82 5.40 8.41 -1.59
N VAL A 83 5.44 7.18 -2.13
CA VAL A 83 6.33 6.83 -3.25
C VAL A 83 6.12 7.74 -4.46
N TYR A 84 4.87 8.10 -4.74
CA TYR A 84 4.52 8.96 -5.87
C TYR A 84 4.44 10.46 -5.50
N GLY A 85 4.85 10.84 -4.30
CA GLY A 85 4.90 12.24 -3.86
C GLY A 85 3.52 12.86 -3.63
N ILE A 86 2.55 12.09 -3.14
CA ILE A 86 1.20 12.59 -2.86
C ILE A 86 1.22 13.69 -1.79
N SER A 87 0.42 14.73 -1.99
CA SER A 87 0.19 15.75 -0.96
C SER A 87 -0.88 15.31 0.03
N ALA A 88 -0.93 15.95 1.21
CA ALA A 88 -2.00 15.74 2.17
C ALA A 88 -3.39 16.02 1.58
N PHE A 89 -3.47 16.93 0.62
CA PHE A 89 -4.72 17.18 -0.12
C PHE A 89 -5.11 15.98 -0.99
N GLY A 90 -4.21 15.47 -1.83
CA GLY A 90 -4.49 14.31 -2.67
C GLY A 90 -4.85 13.08 -1.84
N LEU A 91 -4.13 12.82 -0.73
CA LEU A 91 -4.43 11.72 0.17
C LEU A 91 -5.81 11.87 0.85
N SER A 92 -6.20 13.09 1.22
CA SER A 92 -7.51 13.35 1.81
C SER A 92 -8.66 13.04 0.85
N GLU A 93 -8.50 13.38 -0.44
CA GLU A 93 -9.47 13.06 -1.49
C GLU A 93 -9.57 11.54 -1.73
N ASP A 94 -8.43 10.87 -1.86
CA ASP A 94 -8.37 9.42 -2.13
C ASP A 94 -9.00 8.58 -1.02
N LEU A 95 -8.80 8.98 0.23
CA LEU A 95 -9.31 8.27 1.40
C LEU A 95 -10.65 8.80 1.91
N SER A 96 -11.13 9.92 1.37
CA SER A 96 -12.34 10.62 1.87
C SER A 96 -12.23 10.96 3.37
N ILE A 97 -11.08 11.48 3.78
CA ILE A 97 -10.78 11.93 5.14
C ILE A 97 -10.46 13.43 5.16
N SER A 98 -10.37 14.02 6.34
CA SER A 98 -9.95 15.41 6.47
C SER A 98 -8.48 15.61 6.11
N ARG A 99 -8.11 16.82 5.65
CA ARG A 99 -6.70 17.16 5.38
C ARG A 99 -5.83 17.01 6.64
N LYS A 100 -6.39 17.29 7.81
CA LYS A 100 -5.68 17.12 9.08
C LYS A 100 -5.32 15.67 9.32
N GLU A 101 -6.26 14.75 9.16
CA GLU A 101 -6.00 13.31 9.27
C GLU A 101 -5.00 12.82 8.22
N ALA A 102 -5.11 13.30 6.98
CA ALA A 102 -4.14 12.96 5.93
C ALA A 102 -2.73 13.43 6.28
N THR A 103 -2.57 14.64 6.82
CA THR A 103 -1.28 15.15 7.30
C THR A 103 -0.73 14.29 8.43
N GLU A 104 -1.57 13.96 9.42
CA GLU A 104 -1.17 13.09 10.53
C GLU A 104 -0.71 11.70 10.06
N TYR A 105 -1.34 11.12 9.03
CA TYR A 105 -0.91 9.84 8.46
C TYR A 105 0.46 9.93 7.78
N ILE A 106 0.70 10.99 7.00
CA ILE A 106 2.00 11.25 6.35
C ILE A 106 3.09 11.44 7.42
N ASP A 107 2.84 12.28 8.43
CA ASP A 107 3.80 12.54 9.50
C ASP A 107 4.15 11.28 10.30
N ARG A 108 3.17 10.44 10.59
CA ARG A 108 3.40 9.16 11.27
C ARG A 108 4.21 8.21 10.40
N TYR A 109 3.92 8.15 9.10
CA TYR A 109 4.69 7.33 8.16
C TYR A 109 6.16 7.76 8.14
N ILE A 110 6.44 9.06 7.99
CA ILE A 110 7.81 9.59 7.96
C ILE A 110 8.54 9.34 9.30
N LYS A 111 7.83 9.44 10.43
CA LYS A 111 8.41 9.09 11.74
C LYS A 111 8.71 7.59 11.89
N THR A 112 7.93 6.76 11.23
CA THR A 112 8.10 5.30 11.26
C THR A 112 9.27 4.85 10.40
N TYR A 113 9.41 5.45 9.25
CA TYR A 113 10.45 5.17 8.25
C TYR A 113 11.28 6.44 7.97
N PRO A 114 12.28 6.75 8.82
CA PRO A 114 13.03 8.00 8.75
C PRO A 114 14.16 8.01 7.71
N GLY A 115 14.44 6.87 7.07
CA GLY A 115 15.49 6.68 6.08
C GLY A 115 15.28 7.33 4.72
#